data_1d8ace6171c29900e55630b412f1e7bf
#
_entry.id   1d8ace6171c29900e55630b412f1e7bf
#
_cell.length_a   1.000
_cell.length_b   1.000
_cell.length_c   1.000
_cell.angle_alpha   90.00
_cell.angle_beta   90.00
_cell.angle_gamma   90.00
#
_symmetry.space_group_name_H-M   'P 1'
#
loop_
_entity.id
_entity.type
_entity.pdbx_description
1 polymer ?
#
loop_
_entity_poly.entity_id
_entity_poly.type
_entity_poly.pdbx_seq_one_letter_code
_entity_poly.pdbx_strand_id
1 'polypeptide(L)'
;PGNWSMGWGSWGEHLPYYENKVSLNKDKKDKWGLPTLDIDCEFKDNEMKMRVDMKNSAAEMLEAAGIKNITTYDNMPAPGFCIHEMGTARMGKDAKTSVLNKWNQMHDAKNVFITDGSAMASSACQNPSLTYMALTARATDFAVSELKKGNL
;
A
#
# COMPACT_ATOMS: atom_id res chain seq x y z
N PRO A 1 30.44 28.30 -7.21
CA PRO A 1 29.64 27.14 -7.47
C PRO A 1 30.34 25.92 -6.89
N GLY A 2 29.68 25.18 -6.00
CA GLY A 2 30.20 23.95 -5.43
C GLY A 2 29.93 22.74 -6.37
N ASN A 3 30.45 21.58 -6.02
CA ASN A 3 30.13 20.35 -6.69
C ASN A 3 28.66 20.01 -6.41
N TRP A 4 27.90 19.63 -7.42
CA TRP A 4 26.54 19.12 -7.26
C TRP A 4 26.57 17.60 -7.05
N SER A 5 25.56 17.08 -6.42
CA SER A 5 25.33 15.64 -6.26
C SER A 5 23.90 15.32 -6.69
N MET A 6 23.71 14.10 -7.13
CA MET A 6 22.40 13.57 -7.54
C MET A 6 22.17 12.23 -6.84
N GLY A 7 20.96 12.03 -6.37
CA GLY A 7 20.50 10.76 -5.82
C GLY A 7 19.41 10.12 -6.67
N TRP A 8 19.37 8.80 -6.71
CA TRP A 8 18.33 8.02 -7.37
C TRP A 8 17.72 7.04 -6.36
N GLY A 9 16.40 7.07 -6.21
CA GLY A 9 15.68 6.17 -5.34
C GLY A 9 14.77 5.25 -6.16
N SER A 10 14.66 3.98 -5.76
CA SER A 10 13.80 3.00 -6.39
C SER A 10 12.80 2.45 -5.38
N TRP A 11 11.58 2.19 -5.82
CA TRP A 11 10.50 1.56 -5.05
C TRP A 11 9.97 0.37 -5.83
N GLY A 12 9.87 -0.76 -5.16
CA GLY A 12 9.34 -1.98 -5.73
C GLY A 12 8.05 -2.41 -5.04
N GLU A 13 7.23 -3.18 -5.72
CA GLU A 13 6.01 -3.74 -5.17
C GLU A 13 6.32 -4.89 -4.21
N HIS A 14 5.68 -4.90 -3.06
CA HIS A 14 5.62 -6.04 -2.17
C HIS A 14 4.40 -6.89 -2.54
N LEU A 15 4.61 -8.14 -2.90
CA LEU A 15 3.52 -9.03 -3.32
C LEU A 15 2.56 -9.32 -2.14
N PRO A 16 1.26 -9.52 -2.43
CA PRO A 16 0.24 -9.74 -1.41
C PRO A 16 0.25 -11.19 -0.92
N TYR A 17 1.23 -11.55 -0.12
CA TYR A 17 1.28 -12.88 0.51
C TYR A 17 0.18 -13.03 1.55
N TYR A 18 -0.45 -14.20 1.60
CA TYR A 18 -1.56 -14.48 2.51
C TYR A 18 -1.15 -14.39 3.99
N GLU A 19 0.09 -14.74 4.29
CA GLU A 19 0.66 -14.71 5.63
C GLU A 19 0.91 -13.27 6.13
N ASN A 20 1.15 -12.34 5.19
CA ASN A 20 1.32 -10.92 5.51
C ASN A 20 -0.05 -10.31 5.82
N LYS A 21 -0.29 -10.02 7.10
CA LYS A 21 -1.61 -9.63 7.59
C LYS A 21 -1.54 -8.67 8.78
N VAL A 22 -2.63 -8.00 9.00
CA VAL A 22 -2.89 -7.22 10.21
C VAL A 22 -3.93 -7.95 11.04
N SER A 23 -3.72 -8.04 12.35
CA SER A 23 -4.65 -8.62 13.30
C SER A 23 -4.76 -7.78 14.56
N LEU A 24 -5.83 -8.00 15.34
CA LEU A 24 -5.99 -7.38 16.65
C LEU A 24 -5.15 -8.13 17.68
N ASN A 25 -4.34 -7.39 18.44
CA ASN A 25 -3.61 -7.95 19.56
C ASN A 25 -4.57 -8.31 20.69
N LYS A 26 -4.49 -9.55 21.18
CA LYS A 26 -5.40 -10.04 22.23
C LYS A 26 -4.99 -9.56 23.64
N ASP A 27 -3.71 -9.25 23.82
CA ASP A 27 -3.13 -9.00 25.15
C ASP A 27 -2.82 -7.52 25.39
N LYS A 28 -2.58 -6.75 24.31
CA LYS A 28 -2.23 -5.33 24.41
C LYS A 28 -3.40 -4.45 24.03
N LYS A 29 -3.65 -3.46 24.86
CA LYS A 29 -4.65 -2.41 24.64
C LYS A 29 -4.01 -1.05 24.67
N ASP A 30 -4.62 -0.11 23.97
CA ASP A 30 -4.25 1.29 24.03
C ASP A 30 -4.75 1.95 25.33
N LYS A 31 -4.49 3.26 25.47
CA LYS A 31 -4.90 4.03 26.67
C LYS A 31 -6.42 4.17 26.82
N TRP A 32 -7.21 3.85 25.83
CA TRP A 32 -8.67 3.86 25.85
C TRP A 32 -9.28 2.45 26.01
N GLY A 33 -8.45 1.41 26.12
CA GLY A 33 -8.89 0.04 26.28
C GLY A 33 -9.18 -0.71 24.98
N LEU A 34 -8.89 -0.12 23.82
CA LEU A 34 -9.05 -0.77 22.52
C LEU A 34 -7.86 -1.68 22.23
N PRO A 35 -8.07 -2.86 21.61
CA PRO A 35 -6.98 -3.71 21.16
C PRO A 35 -6.04 -2.97 20.21
N THR A 36 -4.73 -3.13 20.40
CA THR A 36 -3.74 -2.63 19.44
C THR A 36 -3.66 -3.53 18.22
N LEU A 37 -2.96 -3.09 17.19
CA LEU A 37 -2.71 -3.89 15.98
C LEU A 37 -1.42 -4.68 16.11
N ASP A 38 -1.45 -5.91 15.62
CA ASP A 38 -0.27 -6.71 15.28
C ASP A 38 -0.13 -6.72 13.76
N ILE A 39 1.04 -6.40 13.29
CA ILE A 39 1.40 -6.41 11.86
C ILE A 39 2.42 -7.54 11.69
N ASP A 40 2.00 -8.61 10.99
CA ASP A 40 2.85 -9.73 10.61
C ASP A 40 3.17 -9.59 9.13
N CYS A 41 4.41 -9.21 8.82
CA CYS A 41 4.79 -8.87 7.46
C CYS A 41 6.27 -9.21 7.22
N GLU A 42 6.54 -9.95 6.15
CA GLU A 42 7.87 -10.42 5.78
C GLU A 42 8.12 -10.19 4.28
N PHE A 43 9.33 -9.74 3.93
CA PHE A 43 9.83 -9.79 2.57
C PHE A 43 10.26 -11.22 2.23
N LYS A 44 9.84 -11.72 1.07
CA LYS A 44 10.23 -13.05 0.59
C LYS A 44 11.24 -12.92 -0.56
N ASP A 45 11.56 -14.04 -1.18
CA ASP A 45 12.57 -14.13 -2.24
C ASP A 45 12.39 -13.12 -3.38
N ASN A 46 11.14 -12.86 -3.77
CA ASN A 46 10.87 -11.92 -4.86
C ASN A 46 11.31 -10.50 -4.48
N GLU A 47 10.92 -10.02 -3.30
CA GLU A 47 11.27 -8.68 -2.82
C GLU A 47 12.79 -8.55 -2.61
N MET A 48 13.42 -9.58 -2.08
CA MET A 48 14.88 -9.58 -1.86
C MET A 48 15.67 -9.53 -3.18
N LYS A 49 15.25 -10.28 -4.19
CA LYS A 49 15.85 -10.24 -5.54
C LYS A 49 15.60 -8.90 -6.23
N MET A 50 14.38 -8.39 -6.16
CA MET A 50 14.01 -7.10 -6.73
C MET A 50 14.82 -5.95 -6.11
N ARG A 51 15.09 -5.95 -4.81
CA ARG A 51 15.94 -4.94 -4.14
C ARG A 51 17.35 -4.90 -4.70
N VAL A 52 17.95 -6.08 -4.95
CA VAL A 52 19.28 -6.18 -5.57
C VAL A 52 19.25 -5.65 -7.00
N ASP A 53 18.25 -6.05 -7.78
CA ASP A 53 18.07 -5.64 -9.16
C ASP A 53 17.87 -4.12 -9.27
N MET A 54 16.97 -3.54 -8.50
CA MET A 54 16.71 -2.09 -8.46
C MET A 54 17.97 -1.28 -8.14
N LYS A 55 18.76 -1.75 -7.16
CA LYS A 55 20.02 -1.10 -6.78
C LYS A 55 21.04 -1.10 -7.92
N ASN A 56 21.19 -2.23 -8.60
CA ASN A 56 22.12 -2.37 -9.72
C ASN A 56 21.66 -1.55 -10.92
N SER A 57 20.39 -1.65 -11.29
CA SER A 57 19.80 -0.88 -12.38
C SER A 57 19.93 0.64 -12.16
N ALA A 58 19.72 1.11 -10.92
CA ALA A 58 19.90 2.52 -10.58
C ALA A 58 21.36 2.98 -10.77
N ALA A 59 22.33 2.15 -10.41
CA ALA A 59 23.74 2.45 -10.62
C ALA A 59 24.07 2.50 -12.11
N GLU A 60 23.66 1.51 -12.89
CA GLU A 60 23.86 1.44 -14.33
C GLU A 60 23.25 2.66 -15.06
N MET A 61 22.06 3.10 -14.65
CA MET A 61 21.42 4.29 -15.21
C MET A 61 22.24 5.56 -14.95
N LEU A 62 22.79 5.71 -13.75
CA LEU A 62 23.64 6.85 -13.41
C LEU A 62 24.97 6.81 -14.17
N GLU A 63 25.59 5.63 -14.31
CA GLU A 63 26.80 5.44 -15.11
C GLU A 63 26.56 5.79 -16.58
N ALA A 64 25.47 5.29 -17.16
CA ALA A 64 25.08 5.60 -18.54
C ALA A 64 24.82 7.11 -18.77
N ALA A 65 24.35 7.82 -17.72
CA ALA A 65 24.21 9.27 -17.73
C ALA A 65 25.54 10.03 -17.54
N GLY A 66 26.67 9.33 -17.38
CA GLY A 66 27.99 9.93 -17.21
C GLY A 66 28.30 10.42 -15.77
N ILE A 67 27.50 10.04 -14.81
CA ILE A 67 27.74 10.34 -13.38
C ILE A 67 28.94 9.54 -12.91
N LYS A 68 29.78 10.17 -12.08
CA LYS A 68 30.99 9.56 -11.50
C LYS A 68 30.87 9.42 -9.99
N ASN A 69 31.71 8.54 -9.42
CA ASN A 69 31.75 8.30 -7.97
C ASN A 69 30.39 7.82 -7.42
N ILE A 70 29.78 6.88 -8.10
CA ILE A 70 28.47 6.31 -7.73
C ILE A 70 28.66 5.42 -6.48
N THR A 71 27.82 5.63 -5.50
CA THR A 71 27.70 4.75 -4.32
C THR A 71 26.30 4.21 -4.26
N THR A 72 26.16 2.94 -3.93
CA THR A 72 24.85 2.28 -3.79
C THR A 72 24.60 1.93 -2.34
N TYR A 73 23.33 1.96 -1.93
CA TYR A 73 22.90 1.56 -0.59
C TYR A 73 21.56 0.84 -0.65
N ASP A 74 21.28 0.09 0.38
CA ASP A 74 19.98 -0.55 0.61
C ASP A 74 19.68 -0.42 2.11
N ASN A 75 18.76 0.47 2.46
CA ASN A 75 18.41 0.76 3.85
C ASN A 75 17.61 -0.34 4.52
N MET A 76 17.05 -1.27 3.75
CA MET A 76 16.28 -2.43 4.22
C MET A 76 15.36 -2.10 5.42
N PRO A 77 14.42 -1.18 5.29
CA PRO A 77 13.48 -0.89 6.37
C PRO A 77 12.62 -2.13 6.65
N ALA A 78 12.09 -2.22 7.86
CA ALA A 78 11.12 -3.25 8.16
C ALA A 78 9.89 -3.11 7.24
N PRO A 79 9.25 -4.22 6.83
CA PRO A 79 8.00 -4.18 6.07
C PRO A 79 6.94 -3.36 6.82
N GLY A 80 6.10 -2.61 6.08
CA GLY A 80 5.09 -1.73 6.67
C GLY A 80 5.58 -0.30 6.98
N PHE A 81 6.75 0.10 6.47
CA PHE A 81 7.32 1.45 6.64
C PHE A 81 7.42 2.25 5.34
N CYS A 82 6.69 1.86 4.30
CA CYS A 82 6.79 2.56 3.01
C CYS A 82 5.76 3.68 2.84
N ILE A 83 4.77 3.80 3.72
CA ILE A 83 3.64 4.74 3.66
C ILE A 83 2.72 4.57 2.43
N HIS A 84 2.85 3.48 1.71
CA HIS A 84 2.00 3.07 0.59
C HIS A 84 1.45 1.64 0.78
N GLU A 85 1.18 1.26 2.03
CA GLU A 85 0.61 -0.04 2.37
C GLU A 85 -0.82 -0.15 1.84
N MET A 86 -1.08 -1.25 1.11
CA MET A 86 -2.35 -1.51 0.45
C MET A 86 -2.92 -2.87 0.84
N GLY A 87 -4.20 -3.07 0.57
CA GLY A 87 -4.81 -4.39 0.52
C GLY A 87 -5.40 -4.94 1.80
N THR A 88 -5.27 -4.28 2.96
CA THR A 88 -5.83 -4.76 4.23
C THR A 88 -7.35 -4.93 4.16
N ALA A 89 -8.05 -4.07 3.41
CA ALA A 89 -9.48 -4.13 3.15
C ALA A 89 -9.78 -4.08 1.65
N ARG A 90 -9.02 -4.83 0.85
CA ARG A 90 -9.03 -4.73 -0.62
C ARG A 90 -10.40 -4.93 -1.24
N MET A 91 -10.64 -4.22 -2.32
CA MET A 91 -11.78 -4.44 -3.22
C MET A 91 -11.61 -5.75 -4.01
N GLY A 92 -12.73 -6.40 -4.31
CA GLY A 92 -12.78 -7.58 -5.17
C GLY A 92 -14.20 -8.00 -5.51
N LYS A 93 -14.32 -8.97 -6.40
CA LYS A 93 -15.62 -9.49 -6.86
C LYS A 93 -16.22 -10.51 -5.90
N ASP A 94 -15.38 -11.24 -5.19
CA ASP A 94 -15.79 -12.35 -4.33
C ASP A 94 -15.58 -11.99 -2.86
N ALA A 95 -16.66 -12.02 -2.08
CA ALA A 95 -16.66 -11.77 -0.64
C ALA A 95 -15.76 -12.74 0.15
N LYS A 96 -15.45 -13.92 -0.39
CA LYS A 96 -14.52 -14.88 0.24
C LYS A 96 -13.05 -14.45 0.17
N THR A 97 -12.70 -13.59 -0.78
CA THR A 97 -11.32 -13.18 -1.05
C THR A 97 -11.11 -11.67 -0.98
N SER A 98 -12.14 -10.90 -0.68
CA SER A 98 -12.08 -9.44 -0.57
C SER A 98 -13.04 -8.93 0.51
N VAL A 99 -12.72 -7.76 1.06
CA VAL A 99 -13.55 -7.09 2.08
C VAL A 99 -14.61 -6.20 1.41
N LEU A 100 -14.22 -5.55 0.32
CA LEU A 100 -15.04 -4.55 -0.36
C LEU A 100 -15.42 -4.99 -1.77
N ASN A 101 -16.59 -4.55 -2.20
CA ASN A 101 -17.02 -4.65 -3.60
C ASN A 101 -16.43 -3.51 -4.45
N LYS A 102 -16.80 -3.45 -5.75
CA LYS A 102 -16.32 -2.43 -6.69
C LYS A 102 -16.66 -0.98 -6.32
N TRP A 103 -17.55 -0.76 -5.37
CA TRP A 103 -17.99 0.56 -4.91
C TRP A 103 -17.35 0.99 -3.59
N ASN A 104 -16.29 0.31 -3.16
CA ASN A 104 -15.68 0.50 -1.84
C ASN A 104 -16.61 0.18 -0.65
N GLN A 105 -17.74 -0.49 -0.89
CA GLN A 105 -18.72 -0.91 0.10
C GLN A 105 -18.35 -2.29 0.64
N MET A 106 -18.44 -2.50 1.93
CA MET A 106 -18.24 -3.84 2.52
C MET A 106 -19.27 -4.84 2.00
N HIS A 107 -18.80 -6.07 1.72
CA HIS A 107 -19.69 -7.16 1.34
C HIS A 107 -20.68 -7.51 2.46
N ASP A 108 -20.21 -7.49 3.71
CA ASP A 108 -20.98 -7.92 4.88
C ASP A 108 -21.77 -6.79 5.58
N ALA A 109 -21.45 -5.53 5.27
CA ALA A 109 -22.08 -4.36 5.88
C ALA A 109 -22.33 -3.27 4.85
N LYS A 110 -23.53 -3.23 4.29
CA LYS A 110 -23.87 -2.34 3.18
C LYS A 110 -23.76 -0.83 3.47
N ASN A 111 -23.83 -0.44 4.73
CA ASN A 111 -23.70 0.94 5.18
C ASN A 111 -22.25 1.34 5.54
N VAL A 112 -21.26 0.48 5.27
CA VAL A 112 -19.85 0.74 5.56
C VAL A 112 -19.05 0.82 4.26
N PHE A 113 -18.27 1.90 4.12
CA PHE A 113 -17.41 2.18 2.98
C PHE A 113 -15.99 2.47 3.47
N ILE A 114 -14.98 1.98 2.74
CA ILE A 114 -13.56 2.21 3.02
C ILE A 114 -12.91 2.74 1.75
N THR A 115 -12.30 3.92 1.81
CA THR A 115 -11.80 4.63 0.61
C THR A 115 -10.32 5.02 0.67
N ASP A 116 -9.63 4.61 1.73
CA ASP A 116 -8.19 4.80 1.87
C ASP A 116 -7.38 3.73 1.11
N GLY A 117 -6.06 3.72 1.29
CA GLY A 117 -5.17 2.76 0.62
C GLY A 117 -5.47 1.30 0.91
N SER A 118 -6.07 0.98 2.04
CA SER A 118 -6.44 -0.40 2.37
C SER A 118 -7.42 -1.03 1.38
N ALA A 119 -8.24 -0.19 0.70
CA ALA A 119 -9.19 -0.61 -0.31
C ALA A 119 -8.54 -1.04 -1.64
N MET A 120 -7.32 -0.60 -1.90
CA MET A 120 -6.59 -0.90 -3.13
C MET A 120 -5.87 -2.25 -3.03
N ALA A 121 -5.82 -3.00 -4.14
CA ALA A 121 -5.08 -4.28 -4.21
C ALA A 121 -3.57 -4.06 -4.38
N SER A 122 -3.19 -2.98 -5.05
CA SER A 122 -1.79 -2.58 -5.27
C SER A 122 -1.72 -1.08 -5.55
N SER A 123 -0.51 -0.53 -5.55
CA SER A 123 -0.24 0.87 -5.94
C SER A 123 0.92 0.91 -6.91
N ALA A 124 0.95 1.95 -7.74
CA ALA A 124 2.13 2.30 -8.53
C ALA A 124 3.20 2.98 -7.65
N CYS A 125 4.39 3.24 -8.23
CA CYS A 125 5.45 4.00 -7.57
C CYS A 125 5.09 5.47 -7.32
N GLN A 126 4.06 6.01 -7.99
CA GLN A 126 3.54 7.35 -7.77
C GLN A 126 2.71 7.41 -6.48
N ASN A 127 2.75 8.58 -5.82
CA ASN A 127 1.94 8.84 -4.64
C ASN A 127 0.43 8.71 -4.96
N PRO A 128 -0.35 7.95 -4.17
CA PRO A 128 -1.68 7.51 -4.56
C PRO A 128 -2.83 8.45 -4.16
N SER A 129 -2.56 9.65 -3.59
CA SER A 129 -3.60 10.54 -3.06
C SER A 129 -4.70 10.89 -4.06
N LEU A 130 -4.34 11.15 -5.32
CA LEU A 130 -5.33 11.44 -6.36
C LEU A 130 -6.25 10.23 -6.63
N THR A 131 -5.71 9.03 -6.59
CA THR A 131 -6.48 7.78 -6.71
C THR A 131 -7.46 7.63 -5.54
N TYR A 132 -7.03 7.89 -4.30
CA TYR A 132 -7.92 7.86 -3.13
C TYR A 132 -9.05 8.86 -3.26
N MET A 133 -8.77 10.08 -3.70
CA MET A 133 -9.79 11.11 -3.91
C MET A 133 -10.83 10.67 -4.97
N ALA A 134 -10.39 10.10 -6.08
CA ALA A 134 -11.27 9.60 -7.13
C ALA A 134 -12.13 8.42 -6.65
N LEU A 135 -11.55 7.48 -5.90
CA LEU A 135 -12.28 6.36 -5.31
C LEU A 135 -13.29 6.83 -4.26
N THR A 136 -12.93 7.81 -3.44
CA THR A 136 -13.82 8.41 -2.44
C THR A 136 -15.01 9.10 -3.11
N ALA A 137 -14.77 9.91 -4.13
CA ALA A 137 -15.83 10.58 -4.88
C ALA A 137 -16.83 9.57 -5.48
N ARG A 138 -16.31 8.50 -6.11
CA ARG A 138 -17.14 7.42 -6.67
C ARG A 138 -17.93 6.67 -5.60
N ALA A 139 -17.31 6.34 -4.49
CA ALA A 139 -17.96 5.63 -3.39
C ALA A 139 -19.05 6.48 -2.74
N THR A 140 -18.81 7.77 -2.56
CA THR A 140 -19.78 8.72 -1.99
C THR A 140 -20.99 8.91 -2.91
N ASP A 141 -20.77 9.07 -4.22
CA ASP A 141 -21.86 9.20 -5.18
C ASP A 141 -22.76 7.95 -5.16
N PHE A 142 -22.15 6.77 -5.16
CA PHE A 142 -22.87 5.50 -5.01
C PHE A 142 -23.63 5.43 -3.69
N ALA A 143 -22.99 5.73 -2.55
CA ALA A 143 -23.61 5.68 -1.24
C ALA A 143 -24.83 6.61 -1.13
N VAL A 144 -24.71 7.86 -1.60
CA VAL A 144 -25.82 8.81 -1.63
C VAL A 144 -26.97 8.33 -2.52
N SER A 145 -26.65 7.73 -3.67
CA SER A 145 -27.65 7.16 -4.56
C SER A 145 -28.43 6.01 -3.88
N GLU A 146 -27.72 5.10 -3.22
CA GLU A 146 -28.33 3.96 -2.52
C GLU A 146 -29.12 4.39 -1.28
N LEU A 147 -28.63 5.39 -0.54
CA LEU A 147 -29.36 5.99 0.58
C LEU A 147 -30.73 6.58 0.13
N LYS A 148 -30.74 7.33 -0.98
CA LYS A 148 -31.99 7.90 -1.55
C LYS A 148 -33.00 6.82 -1.99
N LYS A 149 -32.52 5.61 -2.31
CA LYS A 149 -33.36 4.46 -2.67
C LYS A 149 -33.82 3.64 -1.46
N GLY A 150 -33.33 3.96 -0.26
CA GLY A 150 -33.61 3.17 0.95
C GLY A 150 -32.86 1.83 1.02
N ASN A 151 -31.72 1.70 0.31
CA ASN A 151 -30.92 0.47 0.27
C ASN A 151 -29.78 0.46 1.31
N LEU A 152 -29.55 1.57 2.00
CA LEU A 152 -28.57 1.74 3.08
C LEU A 152 -29.25 2.04 4.40
#